data_c24e2d88f9f836f030c16e6bd0de5efe
#
_entry.id   c24e2d88f9f836f030c16e6bd0de5efe
#
_cell.length_a   1.000
_cell.length_b   1.000
_cell.length_c   1.000
_cell.angle_alpha   90.00
_cell.angle_beta   90.00
_cell.angle_gamma   90.00
#
_symmetry.space_group_name_H-M   'P 1'
#
loop_
_entity.id
_entity.type
_entity.pdbx_description
1 polymer ?
#
loop_
_entity_poly.entity_id
_entity_poly.type
_entity_poly.pdbx_seq_one_letter_code
_entity_poly.pdbx_strand_id
1 'polypeptide(L)'
;SFMRQMGYTSCKADPDLWYKAETRPSDNFRYYAYILCYVDDILCMHHDPMTILDQINGYMPLKPSSVGDPDIYLGAKLRLTRLQNGVWAWGLSPSKYVAQAVKNCQTHLTDKLHDRYRLPSRADNPFPVDYAPEMDTSEPLDPECSSFYQHLIGVTRWMVELGRVDIATEVSLLSSHLAYPREGHLDAALHVMGYLKQKHNSRLIFDPTYPDINVSSFPTYDWTQFYGDVQEAIPHDMPEPLGKDLDVRMCCDSDHTGEKCNRHSRTGFLIFCNMALIDWISKKQATIETSVFGA
;
A
#
# COMPACT_ATOMS: atom_id res chain seq x y z
N SER A 1 -2.48 -17.45 24.00
CA SER A 1 -1.31 -16.75 23.43
C SER A 1 -0.72 -15.84 24.50
N PHE A 2 0.59 -15.63 24.48
CA PHE A 2 1.31 -14.77 25.41
C PHE A 2 0.77 -13.34 25.41
N MET A 3 0.41 -12.80 24.25
CA MET A 3 -0.19 -11.45 24.13
C MET A 3 -1.44 -11.29 25.00
N ARG A 4 -2.29 -12.32 25.09
CA ARG A 4 -3.47 -12.31 25.97
C ARG A 4 -3.10 -12.28 27.45
N GLN A 5 -2.00 -12.95 27.85
CA GLN A 5 -1.50 -12.90 29.23
C GLN A 5 -1.00 -11.50 29.59
N MET A 6 -0.47 -10.75 28.63
CA MET A 6 -0.09 -9.34 28.78
C MET A 6 -1.31 -8.39 28.76
N GLY A 7 -2.53 -8.90 28.61
CA GLY A 7 -3.77 -8.13 28.56
C GLY A 7 -4.13 -7.53 27.20
N TYR A 8 -3.47 -7.98 26.13
CA TYR A 8 -3.81 -7.55 24.77
C TYR A 8 -4.94 -8.38 24.17
N THR A 9 -5.76 -7.74 23.36
CA THR A 9 -6.83 -8.35 22.57
C THR A 9 -6.43 -8.34 21.10
N SER A 10 -6.64 -9.46 20.40
CA SER A 10 -6.42 -9.54 18.95
C SER A 10 -7.51 -8.77 18.22
N CYS A 11 -7.13 -8.00 17.20
CA CYS A 11 -8.09 -7.31 16.34
C CYS A 11 -8.90 -8.32 15.52
N LYS A 12 -10.18 -8.03 15.27
CA LYS A 12 -11.05 -8.91 14.46
C LYS A 12 -10.75 -8.81 12.97
N ALA A 13 -10.35 -7.63 12.49
CA ALA A 13 -10.03 -7.40 11.09
C ALA A 13 -8.67 -7.98 10.70
N ASP A 14 -7.71 -7.92 11.64
CA ASP A 14 -6.36 -8.46 11.46
C ASP A 14 -5.92 -9.16 12.76
N PRO A 15 -5.90 -10.50 12.80
CA PRO A 15 -5.54 -11.24 14.01
C PRO A 15 -4.08 -11.06 14.46
N ASP A 16 -3.21 -10.55 13.60
CA ASP A 16 -1.81 -10.26 13.91
C ASP A 16 -1.62 -8.88 14.55
N LEU A 17 -2.67 -8.03 14.51
CA LEU A 17 -2.72 -6.76 15.23
C LEU A 17 -3.34 -6.97 16.61
N TRP A 18 -2.60 -6.62 17.64
CA TRP A 18 -2.99 -6.69 19.05
C TRP A 18 -3.15 -5.30 19.62
N TYR A 19 -4.19 -5.07 20.44
CA TYR A 19 -4.44 -3.79 21.08
C TYR A 19 -4.77 -3.93 22.55
N LYS A 20 -4.47 -2.88 23.31
CA LYS A 20 -4.77 -2.78 24.75
C LYS A 20 -5.01 -1.32 25.13
N ALA A 21 -6.05 -1.07 25.92
CA ALA A 21 -6.27 0.27 26.47
C ALA A 21 -5.18 0.61 27.49
N GLU A 22 -4.53 1.75 27.32
CA GLU A 22 -3.45 2.24 28.15
C GLU A 22 -3.66 3.70 28.51
N THR A 23 -2.98 4.13 29.59
CA THR A 23 -2.96 5.53 30.01
C THR A 23 -1.51 6.00 30.12
N ARG A 24 -1.18 7.08 29.41
CA ARG A 24 0.15 7.67 29.48
C ARG A 24 0.32 8.43 30.81
N PRO A 25 1.31 8.06 31.67
CA PRO A 25 1.44 8.62 33.01
C PRO A 25 1.73 10.14 33.03
N SER A 26 2.37 10.67 32.00
CA SER A 26 2.80 12.09 31.97
C SER A 26 1.66 13.09 31.91
N ASP A 27 0.50 12.73 31.33
CA ASP A 27 -0.62 13.63 31.08
C ASP A 27 -2.00 12.96 31.22
N ASN A 28 -2.03 11.72 31.70
CA ASN A 28 -3.24 10.90 31.84
C ASN A 28 -4.00 10.67 30.53
N PHE A 29 -3.32 10.78 29.40
CA PHE A 29 -3.93 10.56 28.08
C PHE A 29 -4.24 9.07 27.88
N ARG A 30 -5.52 8.74 27.68
CA ARG A 30 -6.01 7.38 27.38
C ARG A 30 -5.91 7.10 25.88
N TYR A 31 -5.38 5.96 25.51
CA TYR A 31 -5.17 5.55 24.12
C TYR A 31 -5.11 4.03 24.01
N TYR A 32 -5.10 3.51 22.80
CA TYR A 32 -4.79 2.10 22.56
C TYR A 32 -3.30 1.94 22.21
N ALA A 33 -2.61 1.13 22.99
CA ALA A 33 -1.32 0.59 22.60
C ALA A 33 -1.53 -0.54 21.61
N TYR A 34 -0.67 -0.62 20.60
CA TYR A 34 -0.74 -1.63 19.56
C TYR A 34 0.55 -2.43 19.45
N ILE A 35 0.42 -3.72 19.17
CA ILE A 35 1.52 -4.61 18.80
C ILE A 35 1.10 -5.29 17.49
N LEU A 36 1.87 -5.06 16.44
CA LEU A 36 1.72 -5.74 15.16
C LEU A 36 2.79 -6.83 15.07
N CYS A 37 2.35 -8.07 14.86
CA CYS A 37 3.21 -9.23 14.69
C CYS A 37 3.09 -9.73 13.25
N TYR A 38 4.15 -9.59 12.47
CA TYR A 38 4.18 -10.10 11.12
C TYR A 38 5.31 -11.11 10.96
N VAL A 39 4.96 -12.39 10.96
CA VAL A 39 5.89 -13.53 10.97
C VAL A 39 6.88 -13.41 12.14
N ASP A 40 8.07 -12.90 11.93
CA ASP A 40 9.16 -12.71 12.91
C ASP A 40 9.43 -11.23 13.25
N ASP A 41 8.77 -10.29 12.54
CA ASP A 41 8.84 -8.86 12.83
C ASP A 41 7.77 -8.42 13.82
N ILE A 42 8.16 -7.65 14.85
CA ILE A 42 7.28 -7.07 15.86
C ILE A 42 7.40 -5.55 15.83
N LEU A 43 6.29 -4.86 15.62
CA LEU A 43 6.22 -3.40 15.72
C LEU A 43 5.33 -3.04 16.93
N CYS A 44 5.90 -2.31 17.90
CA CYS A 44 5.21 -1.90 19.11
C CYS A 44 4.95 -0.40 19.11
N MET A 45 3.69 0.01 19.29
CA MET A 45 3.27 1.40 19.45
C MET A 45 2.77 1.62 20.88
N HIS A 46 3.63 2.21 21.72
CA HIS A 46 3.39 2.45 23.14
C HIS A 46 4.14 3.71 23.59
N HIS A 47 3.71 4.36 24.69
CA HIS A 47 4.44 5.50 25.25
C HIS A 47 5.82 5.11 25.82
N ASP A 48 5.96 3.86 26.25
CA ASP A 48 7.22 3.23 26.67
C ASP A 48 7.30 1.84 26.01
N PRO A 49 7.73 1.77 24.73
CA PRO A 49 7.74 0.51 23.99
C PRO A 49 8.77 -0.49 24.52
N MET A 50 9.85 -0.03 25.20
CA MET A 50 10.88 -0.92 25.71
C MET A 50 10.34 -1.82 26.83
N THR A 51 9.48 -1.30 27.71
CA THR A 51 8.83 -2.12 28.75
C THR A 51 8.05 -3.29 28.15
N ILE A 52 7.39 -3.08 27.02
CA ILE A 52 6.64 -4.14 26.33
C ILE A 52 7.59 -5.13 25.66
N LEU A 53 8.62 -4.64 24.98
CA LEU A 53 9.61 -5.48 24.30
C LEU A 53 10.40 -6.33 25.30
N ASP A 54 10.72 -5.81 26.50
CA ASP A 54 11.36 -6.57 27.57
C ASP A 54 10.47 -7.71 28.09
N GLN A 55 9.15 -7.48 28.22
CA GLN A 55 8.20 -8.54 28.56
C GLN A 55 8.15 -9.63 27.48
N ILE A 56 8.12 -9.24 26.22
CA ILE A 56 8.16 -10.19 25.09
C ILE A 56 9.48 -10.96 25.10
N ASN A 57 10.61 -10.27 25.30
CA ASN A 57 11.94 -10.88 25.35
C ASN A 57 12.08 -11.88 26.50
N GLY A 58 11.42 -11.65 27.63
CA GLY A 58 11.37 -12.60 28.76
C GLY A 58 10.63 -13.89 28.43
N TYR A 59 9.66 -13.85 27.52
CA TYR A 59 8.92 -15.03 27.07
C TYR A 59 9.56 -15.70 25.84
N MET A 60 9.95 -14.91 24.86
CA MET A 60 10.57 -15.33 23.60
C MET A 60 11.80 -14.46 23.35
N PRO A 61 13.02 -15.01 23.41
CA PRO A 61 14.23 -14.23 23.27
C PRO A 61 14.27 -13.47 21.93
N LEU A 62 14.34 -12.15 22.02
CA LEU A 62 14.50 -11.28 20.87
C LEU A 62 15.99 -11.14 20.53
N LYS A 63 16.28 -10.95 19.24
CA LYS A 63 17.66 -10.69 18.81
C LYS A 63 18.09 -9.29 19.28
N PRO A 64 19.08 -9.15 20.15
CA PRO A 64 19.42 -7.85 20.76
C PRO A 64 19.70 -6.73 19.75
N SER A 65 20.31 -7.07 18.61
CA SER A 65 20.62 -6.09 17.55
C SER A 65 19.41 -5.61 16.76
N SER A 66 18.21 -6.19 16.95
CA SER A 66 16.97 -5.81 16.27
C SER A 66 15.96 -5.12 17.20
N VAL A 67 16.29 -4.96 18.48
CA VAL A 67 15.45 -4.24 19.45
C VAL A 67 15.85 -2.78 19.50
N GLY A 68 14.91 -1.87 19.24
CA GLY A 68 15.15 -0.43 19.23
C GLY A 68 14.15 0.32 18.36
N ASP A 69 14.49 1.55 17.99
CA ASP A 69 13.68 2.33 17.06
C ASP A 69 13.55 1.61 15.72
N PRO A 70 12.36 1.61 15.08
CA PRO A 70 12.14 0.92 13.83
C PRO A 70 12.98 1.56 12.71
N ASP A 71 13.84 0.76 12.07
CA ASP A 71 14.66 1.19 10.91
C ASP A 71 14.19 0.52 9.62
N ILE A 72 13.92 -0.78 9.66
CA ILE A 72 13.42 -1.56 8.51
C ILE A 72 12.20 -2.37 8.97
N TYR A 73 11.13 -2.28 8.20
CA TYR A 73 9.92 -3.09 8.37
C TYR A 73 9.43 -3.56 7.01
N LEU A 74 9.20 -4.87 6.86
CA LEU A 74 8.78 -5.51 5.60
C LEU A 74 9.65 -5.17 4.37
N GLY A 75 10.94 -4.91 4.59
CA GLY A 75 11.89 -4.54 3.52
C GLY A 75 11.89 -3.05 3.16
N ALA A 76 11.04 -2.24 3.76
CA ALA A 76 11.05 -0.80 3.59
C ALA A 76 11.70 -0.10 4.78
N LYS A 77 12.40 1.02 4.50
CA LYS A 77 13.06 1.81 5.53
C LYS A 77 12.07 2.76 6.20
N LEU A 78 11.97 2.67 7.52
CA LEU A 78 11.24 3.62 8.36
C LEU A 78 12.16 4.75 8.80
N ARG A 79 11.65 5.97 8.80
CA ARG A 79 12.38 7.14 9.29
C ARG A 79 11.43 8.19 9.84
N LEU A 80 11.69 8.63 11.05
CA LEU A 80 11.05 9.80 11.62
C LEU A 80 11.62 11.06 10.97
N THR A 81 10.77 11.94 10.48
CA THR A 81 11.13 13.16 9.74
C THR A 81 10.30 14.34 10.28
N ARG A 82 10.93 15.49 10.41
CA ARG A 82 10.22 16.73 10.76
C ARG A 82 9.70 17.39 9.49
N LEU A 83 8.40 17.62 9.42
CA LEU A 83 7.74 18.28 8.30
C LEU A 83 7.97 19.80 8.32
N GLN A 84 7.62 20.47 7.22
CA GLN A 84 7.76 21.93 7.11
C GLN A 84 6.95 22.70 8.17
N ASN A 85 5.79 22.17 8.56
CA ASN A 85 4.95 22.71 9.64
C ASN A 85 5.49 22.41 11.05
N GLY A 86 6.66 21.79 11.16
CA GLY A 86 7.31 21.47 12.43
C GLY A 86 6.83 20.17 13.09
N VAL A 87 5.83 19.50 12.53
CA VAL A 87 5.30 18.23 13.05
C VAL A 87 6.23 17.07 12.68
N TRP A 88 6.36 16.11 13.58
CA TRP A 88 7.09 14.87 13.32
C TRP A 88 6.18 13.84 12.66
N ALA A 89 6.66 13.24 11.59
CA ALA A 89 5.95 12.20 10.83
C ALA A 89 6.87 11.03 10.50
N TRP A 90 6.34 9.83 10.55
CA TRP A 90 7.03 8.65 10.05
C TRP A 90 6.97 8.62 8.51
N GLY A 91 8.04 8.20 7.90
CA GLY A 91 8.13 7.95 6.46
C GLY A 91 8.56 6.53 6.19
N LEU A 92 7.90 5.89 5.22
CA LEU A 92 8.20 4.55 4.72
C LEU A 92 8.82 4.66 3.33
N SER A 93 9.99 4.08 3.12
CA SER A 93 10.69 4.13 1.83
C SER A 93 11.16 2.75 1.38
N PRO A 94 10.64 2.21 0.26
CA PRO A 94 11.10 0.95 -0.33
C PRO A 94 12.35 1.12 -1.21
N SER A 95 13.06 2.25 -1.16
CA SER A 95 14.14 2.60 -2.10
C SER A 95 15.21 1.52 -2.24
N LYS A 96 15.61 0.86 -1.14
CA LYS A 96 16.60 -0.22 -1.19
C LYS A 96 16.06 -1.45 -1.92
N TYR A 97 14.80 -1.83 -1.64
CA TYR A 97 14.13 -2.93 -2.31
C TYR A 97 13.99 -2.66 -3.81
N VAL A 98 13.54 -1.46 -4.17
CA VAL A 98 13.41 -1.02 -5.57
C VAL A 98 14.76 -1.09 -6.29
N ALA A 99 15.81 -0.53 -5.71
CA ALA A 99 17.15 -0.55 -6.31
C ALA A 99 17.69 -1.97 -6.52
N GLN A 100 17.47 -2.87 -5.54
CA GLN A 100 17.88 -4.27 -5.66
C GLN A 100 17.07 -5.01 -6.73
N ALA A 101 15.77 -4.79 -6.81
CA ALA A 101 14.93 -5.39 -7.81
C ALA A 101 15.29 -4.94 -9.23
N VAL A 102 15.58 -3.65 -9.42
CA VAL A 102 16.08 -3.13 -10.70
C VAL A 102 17.40 -3.79 -11.08
N LYS A 103 18.33 -3.93 -10.14
CA LYS A 103 19.62 -4.61 -10.36
C LYS A 103 19.41 -6.07 -10.76
N ASN A 104 18.54 -6.80 -10.03
CA ASN A 104 18.22 -8.20 -10.33
C ASN A 104 17.60 -8.35 -11.74
N CYS A 105 16.70 -7.43 -12.11
CA CYS A 105 16.12 -7.38 -13.45
C CYS A 105 17.21 -7.20 -14.51
N GLN A 106 18.11 -6.24 -14.35
CA GLN A 106 19.21 -6.01 -15.30
C GLN A 106 20.13 -7.22 -15.42
N THR A 107 20.49 -7.85 -14.31
CA THR A 107 21.29 -9.08 -14.28
C THR A 107 20.59 -10.21 -15.06
N HIS A 108 19.28 -10.39 -14.83
CA HIS A 108 18.50 -11.41 -15.57
C HIS A 108 18.48 -11.16 -17.09
N LEU A 109 18.28 -9.89 -17.50
CA LEU A 109 18.29 -9.52 -18.91
C LEU A 109 19.63 -9.87 -19.59
N THR A 110 20.74 -9.64 -18.92
CA THR A 110 22.08 -9.95 -19.46
C THR A 110 22.36 -11.45 -19.42
N ASP A 111 22.19 -12.10 -18.26
CA ASP A 111 22.68 -13.47 -18.01
C ASP A 111 21.77 -14.55 -18.60
N LYS A 112 20.46 -14.30 -18.66
CA LYS A 112 19.45 -15.26 -19.11
C LYS A 112 18.88 -14.96 -20.48
N LEU A 113 18.57 -13.69 -20.74
CA LEU A 113 17.95 -13.26 -21.99
C LEU A 113 18.95 -12.69 -23.00
N HIS A 114 20.27 -12.75 -22.69
CA HIS A 114 21.36 -12.36 -23.59
C HIS A 114 21.13 -11.02 -24.28
N ASP A 115 20.66 -10.01 -23.50
CA ASP A 115 20.35 -8.66 -23.96
C ASP A 115 19.28 -8.59 -25.09
N ARG A 116 18.44 -9.61 -25.23
CA ARG A 116 17.27 -9.58 -26.14
C ARG A 116 16.34 -8.44 -25.82
N TYR A 117 16.20 -8.11 -24.51
CA TYR A 117 15.42 -6.99 -24.00
C TYR A 117 16.32 -6.07 -23.17
N ARG A 118 15.93 -4.80 -23.06
CA ARG A 118 16.69 -3.80 -22.29
C ARG A 118 15.76 -2.87 -21.52
N LEU A 119 16.23 -2.35 -20.40
CA LEU A 119 15.56 -1.24 -19.74
C LEU A 119 15.70 0.02 -20.59
N PRO A 120 14.63 0.84 -20.72
CA PRO A 120 14.74 2.13 -21.39
C PRO A 120 15.81 3.00 -20.73
N SER A 121 16.55 3.75 -21.54
CA SER A 121 17.56 4.70 -21.04
C SER A 121 16.91 5.86 -20.27
N ARG A 122 15.65 6.21 -20.65
CA ARG A 122 14.85 7.24 -20.00
C ARG A 122 13.38 6.78 -19.94
N ALA A 123 12.78 6.94 -18.76
CA ALA A 123 11.37 6.70 -18.51
C ALA A 123 10.86 7.75 -17.51
N ASP A 124 10.29 8.82 -18.01
CA ASP A 124 9.78 9.92 -17.19
C ASP A 124 8.44 9.58 -16.55
N ASN A 125 7.66 8.74 -17.23
CA ASN A 125 6.38 8.20 -16.77
C ASN A 125 6.50 6.69 -16.53
N PRO A 126 5.69 6.10 -15.65
CA PRO A 126 5.77 4.66 -15.37
C PRO A 126 5.29 3.79 -16.54
N PHE A 127 4.53 4.35 -17.50
CA PHE A 127 4.02 3.62 -18.67
C PHE A 127 4.40 4.31 -19.97
N PRO A 128 4.58 3.56 -21.06
CA PRO A 128 4.76 4.15 -22.39
C PRO A 128 3.54 4.98 -22.79
N VAL A 129 3.77 6.11 -23.44
CA VAL A 129 2.69 6.98 -23.91
C VAL A 129 1.83 6.22 -24.93
N ASP A 130 0.50 6.35 -24.80
CA ASP A 130 -0.51 5.74 -25.68
C ASP A 130 -0.49 4.19 -25.72
N TYR A 131 0.24 3.51 -24.85
CA TYR A 131 0.20 2.06 -24.77
C TYR A 131 -1.05 1.57 -24.04
N ALA A 132 -1.82 0.70 -24.69
CA ALA A 132 -3.00 0.04 -24.15
C ALA A 132 -2.76 -1.48 -24.16
N PRO A 133 -2.47 -2.11 -23.00
CA PRO A 133 -2.09 -3.52 -22.94
C PRO A 133 -3.11 -4.47 -23.55
N GLU A 134 -4.40 -4.13 -23.43
CA GLU A 134 -5.50 -4.94 -23.98
C GLU A 134 -5.56 -4.91 -25.54
N MET A 135 -4.90 -3.94 -26.15
CA MET A 135 -4.81 -3.80 -27.61
C MET A 135 -3.52 -4.41 -28.18
N ASP A 136 -2.68 -4.99 -27.34
CA ASP A 136 -1.40 -5.53 -27.76
C ASP A 136 -1.58 -6.73 -28.70
N THR A 137 -1.02 -6.65 -29.90
CA THR A 137 -1.06 -7.68 -30.94
C THR A 137 0.31 -8.27 -31.24
N SER A 138 1.33 -7.94 -30.43
CA SER A 138 2.68 -8.51 -30.55
C SER A 138 2.68 -10.01 -30.35
N GLU A 139 3.79 -10.67 -30.67
CA GLU A 139 3.92 -12.13 -30.51
C GLU A 139 3.78 -12.55 -29.04
N PRO A 140 3.16 -13.72 -28.77
CA PRO A 140 3.15 -14.30 -27.44
C PRO A 140 4.58 -14.55 -26.92
N LEU A 141 4.80 -14.33 -25.64
CA LEU A 141 6.08 -14.66 -25.03
C LEU A 141 6.32 -16.17 -25.00
N ASP A 142 7.57 -16.56 -25.20
CA ASP A 142 8.03 -17.92 -24.91
C ASP A 142 7.92 -18.23 -23.39
N PRO A 143 8.01 -19.50 -22.98
CA PRO A 143 7.82 -19.87 -21.57
C PRO A 143 8.81 -19.21 -20.60
N GLU A 144 10.06 -18.98 -21.01
CA GLU A 144 11.08 -18.35 -20.19
C GLU A 144 10.75 -16.87 -19.96
N CYS A 145 10.45 -16.13 -21.02
CA CYS A 145 10.04 -14.73 -20.96
C CYS A 145 8.70 -14.55 -20.24
N SER A 146 7.74 -15.49 -20.41
CA SER A 146 6.47 -15.50 -19.67
C SER A 146 6.69 -15.61 -18.16
N SER A 147 7.56 -16.55 -17.74
CA SER A 147 7.91 -16.71 -16.33
C SER A 147 8.61 -15.47 -15.77
N PHE A 148 9.48 -14.86 -16.53
CA PHE A 148 10.15 -13.62 -16.15
C PHE A 148 9.16 -12.45 -16.03
N TYR A 149 8.23 -12.31 -16.98
CA TYR A 149 7.16 -11.32 -16.89
C TYR A 149 6.33 -11.48 -15.61
N GLN A 150 5.87 -12.69 -15.31
CA GLN A 150 5.11 -13.01 -14.10
C GLN A 150 5.90 -12.66 -12.84
N HIS A 151 7.20 -12.95 -12.83
CA HIS A 151 8.08 -12.57 -11.72
C HIS A 151 8.18 -11.04 -11.57
N LEU A 152 8.37 -10.28 -12.66
CA LEU A 152 8.43 -8.81 -12.62
C LEU A 152 7.13 -8.21 -12.07
N ILE A 153 5.97 -8.72 -12.52
CA ILE A 153 4.68 -8.26 -12.00
C ILE A 153 4.55 -8.56 -10.51
N GLY A 154 4.96 -9.75 -10.06
CA GLY A 154 4.96 -10.08 -8.62
C GLY A 154 5.82 -9.11 -7.80
N VAL A 155 7.03 -8.81 -8.28
CA VAL A 155 7.97 -7.88 -7.64
C VAL A 155 7.41 -6.45 -7.60
N THR A 156 6.84 -5.96 -8.71
CA THR A 156 6.26 -4.61 -8.78
C THR A 156 4.97 -4.48 -7.96
N ARG A 157 4.15 -5.53 -7.87
CA ARG A 157 2.99 -5.56 -6.95
C ARG A 157 3.43 -5.39 -5.51
N TRP A 158 4.48 -6.09 -5.08
CA TRP A 158 5.02 -5.89 -3.74
C TRP A 158 5.52 -4.46 -3.50
N MET A 159 6.09 -3.82 -4.52
CA MET A 159 6.48 -2.40 -4.42
C MET A 159 5.26 -1.49 -4.22
N VAL A 160 4.14 -1.78 -4.87
CA VAL A 160 2.87 -1.05 -4.66
C VAL A 160 2.45 -1.17 -3.19
N GLU A 161 2.44 -2.38 -2.62
CA GLU A 161 2.12 -2.60 -1.20
C GLU A 161 3.08 -1.87 -0.25
N LEU A 162 4.33 -1.68 -0.65
CA LEU A 162 5.33 -0.92 0.11
C LEU A 162 5.26 0.60 -0.12
N GLY A 163 4.19 1.11 -0.74
CA GLY A 163 3.95 2.55 -0.90
C GLY A 163 4.37 3.17 -2.23
N ARG A 164 4.68 2.35 -3.28
CA ARG A 164 4.87 2.86 -4.65
C ARG A 164 3.51 3.00 -5.34
N VAL A 165 2.71 3.91 -4.81
CA VAL A 165 1.36 4.23 -5.31
C VAL A 165 1.42 4.75 -6.75
N ASP A 166 2.54 5.39 -7.11
CA ASP A 166 2.82 5.98 -8.41
C ASP A 166 2.88 4.97 -9.58
N ILE A 167 2.93 3.67 -9.29
CA ILE A 167 2.88 2.59 -10.30
C ILE A 167 1.68 1.65 -10.12
N ALA A 168 0.74 1.97 -9.23
CA ALA A 168 -0.35 1.07 -8.87
C ALA A 168 -1.26 0.73 -10.06
N THR A 169 -1.57 1.72 -10.89
CA THR A 169 -2.43 1.55 -12.06
C THR A 169 -1.77 0.69 -13.13
N GLU A 170 -0.51 0.96 -13.45
CA GLU A 170 0.25 0.25 -14.48
C GLU A 170 0.46 -1.21 -14.11
N VAL A 171 0.82 -1.45 -12.85
CA VAL A 171 0.98 -2.82 -12.33
C VAL A 171 -0.34 -3.57 -12.34
N SER A 172 -1.44 -2.90 -12.00
CA SER A 172 -2.78 -3.48 -12.06
C SER A 172 -3.22 -3.80 -13.50
N LEU A 173 -2.91 -2.92 -14.47
CA LEU A 173 -3.16 -3.17 -15.89
C LEU A 173 -2.39 -4.38 -16.39
N LEU A 174 -1.08 -4.41 -16.18
CA LEU A 174 -0.23 -5.51 -16.61
C LEU A 174 -0.57 -6.85 -15.91
N SER A 175 -1.02 -6.80 -14.65
CA SER A 175 -1.47 -8.00 -13.93
C SER A 175 -2.65 -8.72 -14.62
N SER A 176 -3.40 -8.04 -15.46
CA SER A 176 -4.50 -8.64 -16.21
C SER A 176 -4.03 -9.60 -17.32
N HIS A 177 -2.76 -9.55 -17.69
CA HIS A 177 -2.17 -10.31 -18.80
C HIS A 177 -1.21 -11.42 -18.36
N LEU A 178 -1.24 -11.84 -17.09
CA LEU A 178 -0.33 -12.87 -16.53
C LEU A 178 -0.49 -14.25 -17.17
N ALA A 179 -1.71 -14.60 -17.60
CA ALA A 179 -2.00 -15.92 -18.15
C ALA A 179 -1.49 -16.10 -19.60
N TYR A 180 -1.47 -15.02 -20.38
CA TYR A 180 -1.05 -15.04 -21.78
C TYR A 180 -0.33 -13.73 -22.14
N PRO A 181 0.88 -13.52 -21.60
CA PRO A 181 1.63 -12.30 -21.86
C PRO A 181 2.23 -12.27 -23.27
N ARG A 182 2.39 -11.06 -23.80
CA ARG A 182 2.97 -10.78 -25.12
C ARG A 182 4.25 -9.96 -24.98
N GLU A 183 5.00 -9.83 -26.08
CA GLU A 183 6.25 -9.05 -26.08
C GLU A 183 6.04 -7.60 -25.63
N GLY A 184 4.97 -6.93 -26.10
CA GLY A 184 4.66 -5.58 -25.67
C GLY A 184 4.30 -5.46 -24.19
N HIS A 185 3.68 -6.48 -23.60
CA HIS A 185 3.46 -6.50 -22.15
C HIS A 185 4.78 -6.56 -21.37
N LEU A 186 5.75 -7.36 -21.83
CA LEU A 186 7.08 -7.43 -21.23
C LEU A 186 7.83 -6.09 -21.39
N ASP A 187 7.79 -5.49 -22.58
CA ASP A 187 8.40 -4.19 -22.83
C ASP A 187 7.81 -3.11 -21.90
N ALA A 188 6.49 -3.12 -21.71
CA ALA A 188 5.82 -2.20 -20.77
C ALA A 188 6.23 -2.46 -19.31
N ALA A 189 6.36 -3.72 -18.90
CA ALA A 189 6.87 -4.08 -17.56
C ALA A 189 8.33 -3.61 -17.37
N LEU A 190 9.16 -3.75 -18.40
CA LEU A 190 10.53 -3.25 -18.40
C LEU A 190 10.57 -1.72 -18.40
N HIS A 191 9.59 -1.04 -19.03
CA HIS A 191 9.44 0.41 -18.94
C HIS A 191 9.16 0.85 -17.50
N VAL A 192 8.25 0.16 -16.78
CA VAL A 192 8.03 0.39 -15.32
C VAL A 192 9.34 0.23 -14.55
N MET A 193 10.13 -0.82 -14.83
CA MET A 193 11.44 -1.02 -14.19
C MET A 193 12.44 0.08 -14.53
N GLY A 194 12.42 0.61 -15.75
CA GLY A 194 13.21 1.77 -16.18
C GLY A 194 12.82 3.06 -15.43
N TYR A 195 11.53 3.30 -15.27
CA TYR A 195 11.00 4.39 -14.43
C TYR A 195 11.47 4.25 -12.98
N LEU A 196 11.33 3.06 -12.40
CA LEU A 196 11.75 2.75 -11.03
C LEU A 196 13.27 2.92 -10.84
N LYS A 197 14.08 2.62 -11.85
CA LYS A 197 15.52 2.87 -11.83
C LYS A 197 15.85 4.36 -11.64
N GLN A 198 15.09 5.23 -12.29
CA GLN A 198 15.28 6.68 -12.20
C GLN A 198 14.62 7.30 -10.96
N LYS A 199 13.47 6.76 -10.56
CA LYS A 199 12.61 7.25 -9.46
C LYS A 199 12.60 6.29 -8.27
N HIS A 200 13.71 5.63 -7.96
CA HIS A 200 13.80 4.68 -6.86
C HIS A 200 13.64 5.32 -5.48
N ASN A 201 13.90 6.61 -5.35
CA ASN A 201 13.98 7.32 -4.08
C ASN A 201 12.64 7.97 -3.68
N SER A 202 11.56 7.18 -3.64
CA SER A 202 10.25 7.62 -3.15
C SER A 202 10.08 7.33 -1.66
N ARG A 203 9.17 8.09 -1.02
CA ARG A 203 8.80 7.92 0.37
C ARG A 203 7.33 8.23 0.58
N LEU A 204 6.61 7.33 1.22
CA LEU A 204 5.28 7.59 1.76
C LEU A 204 5.44 8.25 3.13
N ILE A 205 4.75 9.37 3.35
CA ILE A 205 4.79 10.11 4.62
C ILE A 205 3.46 9.94 5.34
N PHE A 206 3.51 9.47 6.58
CA PHE A 206 2.36 9.37 7.46
C PHE A 206 2.22 10.67 8.26
N ASP A 207 1.69 11.69 7.59
CA ASP A 207 1.48 13.02 8.19
C ASP A 207 0.26 12.98 9.13
N PRO A 208 0.43 13.19 10.44
CA PRO A 208 -0.65 13.11 11.42
C PRO A 208 -1.48 14.40 11.50
N THR A 209 -1.19 15.42 10.70
CA THR A 209 -1.93 16.69 10.77
C THR A 209 -3.34 16.54 10.20
N TYR A 210 -4.28 17.32 10.75
CA TYR A 210 -5.63 17.36 10.20
C TYR A 210 -5.65 18.14 8.89
N PRO A 211 -6.49 17.72 7.93
CA PRO A 211 -6.66 18.46 6.69
C PRO A 211 -7.39 19.79 6.94
N ASP A 212 -6.99 20.83 6.24
CA ASP A 212 -7.73 22.09 6.17
C ASP A 212 -8.78 21.98 5.04
N ILE A 213 -9.87 21.29 5.32
CA ILE A 213 -10.97 21.09 4.37
C ILE A 213 -12.24 21.73 4.92
N ASN A 214 -12.78 22.66 4.17
CA ASN A 214 -14.10 23.22 4.48
C ASN A 214 -15.20 22.23 4.09
N VAL A 215 -15.61 21.37 5.01
CA VAL A 215 -16.64 20.34 4.79
C VAL A 215 -17.97 20.98 4.34
N SER A 216 -18.28 22.20 4.77
CA SER A 216 -19.52 22.88 4.37
C SER A 216 -19.55 23.31 2.90
N SER A 217 -18.41 23.26 2.20
CA SER A 217 -18.36 23.51 0.74
C SER A 217 -18.83 22.33 -0.11
N PHE A 218 -18.97 21.15 0.48
CA PHE A 218 -19.46 19.97 -0.24
C PHE A 218 -20.98 19.88 -0.19
N PRO A 219 -21.64 19.48 -1.29
CA PRO A 219 -23.08 19.27 -1.27
C PRO A 219 -23.41 18.11 -0.30
N THR A 220 -24.41 18.33 0.53
CA THR A 220 -25.00 17.28 1.36
C THR A 220 -26.23 16.72 0.66
N TYR A 221 -26.32 15.40 0.61
CA TYR A 221 -27.45 14.69 0.04
C TYR A 221 -28.26 14.03 1.15
N ASP A 222 -29.57 14.16 1.06
CA ASP A 222 -30.49 13.44 1.91
C ASP A 222 -30.72 12.01 1.36
N TRP A 223 -30.01 11.05 1.94
CA TRP A 223 -30.13 9.65 1.55
C TRP A 223 -31.33 8.93 2.16
N THR A 224 -32.07 9.56 3.06
CA THR A 224 -33.25 8.96 3.70
C THR A 224 -34.35 8.64 2.68
N GLN A 225 -34.40 9.37 1.56
CA GLN A 225 -35.31 9.09 0.43
C GLN A 225 -35.10 7.70 -0.20
N PHE A 226 -33.86 7.15 -0.12
CA PHE A 226 -33.47 5.88 -0.72
C PHE A 226 -33.37 4.76 0.31
N TYR A 227 -32.86 5.06 1.50
CA TYR A 227 -32.52 4.06 2.51
C TYR A 227 -33.41 4.15 3.76
N GLY A 228 -34.31 5.14 3.86
CA GLY A 228 -35.11 5.39 5.06
C GLY A 228 -34.21 5.80 6.24
N ASP A 229 -34.74 5.66 7.46
CA ASP A 229 -34.01 5.94 8.70
C ASP A 229 -33.13 4.75 9.15
N VAL A 230 -32.43 4.13 8.22
CA VAL A 230 -31.52 3.04 8.54
C VAL A 230 -30.33 3.56 9.31
N GLN A 231 -30.20 3.14 10.57
CA GLN A 231 -29.03 3.38 11.40
C GLN A 231 -28.19 2.11 11.51
N GLU A 232 -26.89 2.24 11.33
CA GLU A 232 -25.98 1.14 11.56
C GLU A 232 -25.92 0.83 13.06
N ALA A 233 -26.19 -0.42 13.43
CA ALA A 233 -26.06 -0.87 14.79
C ALA A 233 -24.58 -1.02 15.16
N ILE A 234 -24.12 -0.25 16.14
CA ILE A 234 -22.77 -0.43 16.70
C ILE A 234 -22.70 -1.82 17.36
N PRO A 235 -21.71 -2.67 17.00
CA PRO A 235 -21.54 -3.96 17.64
C PRO A 235 -21.40 -3.82 19.15
N HIS A 236 -22.08 -4.68 19.92
CA HIS A 236 -22.10 -4.61 21.39
C HIS A 236 -20.72 -4.82 22.04
N ASP A 237 -19.79 -5.41 21.33
CA ASP A 237 -18.42 -5.68 21.76
C ASP A 237 -17.38 -4.74 21.10
N MET A 238 -17.86 -3.64 20.51
CA MET A 238 -16.97 -2.61 19.96
C MET A 238 -16.20 -1.94 21.11
N PRO A 239 -14.85 -1.82 21.00
CA PRO A 239 -14.07 -1.14 22.02
C PRO A 239 -14.47 0.32 22.19
N GLU A 240 -14.39 0.83 23.43
CA GLU A 240 -14.58 2.26 23.71
C GLU A 240 -13.61 3.10 22.87
N PRO A 241 -14.06 4.19 22.21
CA PRO A 241 -13.15 5.07 21.48
C PRO A 241 -12.18 5.75 22.45
N LEU A 242 -10.87 5.64 22.18
CA LEU A 242 -9.80 6.24 22.95
C LEU A 242 -8.82 6.96 22.01
N GLY A 243 -8.08 7.90 22.58
CA GLY A 243 -7.08 8.65 21.83
C GLY A 243 -7.62 9.96 21.26
N LYS A 244 -7.08 10.37 20.13
CA LYS A 244 -7.54 11.56 19.39
C LYS A 244 -8.49 11.12 18.29
N ASP A 245 -9.41 12.00 17.95
CA ASP A 245 -10.24 11.81 16.76
C ASP A 245 -9.37 11.73 15.51
N LEU A 246 -9.83 10.96 14.56
CA LEU A 246 -9.18 10.80 13.25
C LEU A 246 -10.14 11.26 12.17
N ASP A 247 -9.62 12.02 11.22
CA ASP A 247 -10.32 12.35 9.98
C ASP A 247 -10.02 11.24 8.95
N VAL A 248 -11.03 10.44 8.59
CA VAL A 248 -10.89 9.40 7.58
C VAL A 248 -11.60 9.83 6.33
N ARG A 249 -10.85 9.91 5.22
CA ARG A 249 -11.37 10.33 3.92
C ARG A 249 -11.04 9.32 2.85
N MET A 250 -12.00 9.11 1.96
CA MET A 250 -11.82 8.30 0.76
C MET A 250 -12.01 9.19 -0.47
N CYS A 251 -11.02 9.19 -1.36
CA CYS A 251 -11.14 9.73 -2.71
C CYS A 251 -11.32 8.54 -3.64
N CYS A 252 -12.44 8.49 -4.34
CA CYS A 252 -12.76 7.42 -5.28
C CYS A 252 -13.01 8.03 -6.66
N ASP A 253 -12.50 7.36 -7.67
CA ASP A 253 -12.74 7.70 -9.08
C ASP A 253 -12.78 6.42 -9.91
N SER A 254 -13.49 6.48 -11.02
CA SER A 254 -13.53 5.39 -11.99
C SER A 254 -13.57 5.92 -13.42
N ASP A 255 -12.87 5.26 -14.31
CA ASP A 255 -13.03 5.49 -15.74
C ASP A 255 -14.34 4.84 -16.24
N HIS A 256 -14.89 5.35 -17.32
CA HIS A 256 -15.98 4.69 -18.02
C HIS A 256 -15.48 4.02 -19.29
N THR A 257 -15.60 2.69 -19.35
CA THR A 257 -15.19 1.90 -20.53
C THR A 257 -13.72 2.09 -20.94
N GLY A 258 -12.81 2.29 -19.98
CA GLY A 258 -11.39 2.55 -20.25
C GLY A 258 -10.70 1.40 -20.96
N GLU A 259 -11.11 0.15 -20.74
CA GLU A 259 -10.61 -1.01 -21.48
C GLU A 259 -11.29 -1.14 -22.84
N LYS A 260 -10.56 -0.87 -23.89
CA LYS A 260 -11.08 -0.74 -25.27
C LYS A 260 -11.67 -2.03 -25.84
N CYS A 261 -11.15 -3.20 -25.43
CA CYS A 261 -11.62 -4.50 -25.93
C CYS A 261 -12.93 -4.96 -25.28
N ASN A 262 -12.99 -4.91 -23.96
CA ASN A 262 -14.08 -5.51 -23.18
C ASN A 262 -15.00 -4.47 -22.55
N ARG A 263 -14.66 -3.18 -22.68
CA ARG A 263 -15.42 -2.05 -22.13
C ARG A 263 -15.57 -2.09 -20.60
N HIS A 264 -14.70 -2.82 -19.91
CA HIS A 264 -14.65 -2.76 -18.45
C HIS A 264 -14.08 -1.42 -17.99
N SER A 265 -14.66 -0.91 -16.94
CA SER A 265 -14.15 0.24 -16.19
C SER A 265 -13.09 -0.18 -15.18
N ARG A 266 -12.31 0.77 -14.73
CA ARG A 266 -11.36 0.59 -13.63
C ARG A 266 -11.70 1.55 -12.50
N THR A 267 -11.77 1.05 -11.29
CA THR A 267 -11.97 1.86 -10.09
C THR A 267 -10.63 2.08 -9.40
N GLY A 268 -10.38 3.33 -9.02
CA GLY A 268 -9.31 3.72 -8.13
C GLY A 268 -9.86 4.33 -6.85
N PHE A 269 -9.21 4.04 -5.72
CA PHE A 269 -9.46 4.83 -4.52
C PHE A 269 -8.17 5.06 -3.73
N LEU A 270 -8.20 6.12 -2.93
CA LEU A 270 -7.18 6.49 -1.96
C LEU A 270 -7.87 6.74 -0.62
N ILE A 271 -7.39 6.10 0.44
CA ILE A 271 -7.88 6.32 1.80
C ILE A 271 -6.82 7.07 2.60
N PHE A 272 -7.25 8.17 3.20
CA PHE A 272 -6.43 8.98 4.09
C PHE A 272 -6.92 8.88 5.53
N CYS A 273 -5.97 8.83 6.44
CA CYS A 273 -6.19 9.06 7.86
C CYS A 273 -5.46 10.37 8.22
N ASN A 274 -6.23 11.41 8.53
CA ASN A 274 -5.71 12.79 8.56
C ASN A 274 -5.07 13.15 7.20
N MET A 275 -3.81 13.60 7.17
CA MET A 275 -3.09 13.85 5.91
C MET A 275 -2.25 12.64 5.45
N ALA A 276 -2.26 11.54 6.18
CA ALA A 276 -1.54 10.32 5.83
C ALA A 276 -2.34 9.48 4.84
N LEU A 277 -1.77 9.17 3.67
CA LEU A 277 -2.29 8.12 2.79
C LEU A 277 -1.99 6.76 3.41
N ILE A 278 -3.04 5.96 3.67
CA ILE A 278 -2.92 4.68 4.38
C ILE A 278 -3.34 3.47 3.54
N ASP A 279 -4.16 3.69 2.50
CA ASP A 279 -4.58 2.61 1.61
C ASP A 279 -4.89 3.14 0.22
N TRP A 280 -4.72 2.28 -0.79
CA TRP A 280 -4.94 2.60 -2.21
C TRP A 280 -5.24 1.35 -3.00
N ILE A 281 -6.05 1.50 -4.02
CA ILE A 281 -6.34 0.43 -4.96
C ILE A 281 -6.49 0.98 -6.39
N SER A 282 -6.10 0.17 -7.35
CA SER A 282 -6.50 0.30 -8.75
C SER A 282 -6.94 -1.06 -9.24
N LYS A 283 -8.23 -1.22 -9.54
CA LYS A 283 -8.82 -2.52 -9.86
C LYS A 283 -9.78 -2.42 -11.04
N LYS A 284 -9.65 -3.37 -11.97
CA LYS A 284 -10.63 -3.60 -13.03
C LYS A 284 -11.96 -4.05 -12.44
N GLN A 285 -13.07 -3.44 -12.86
CA GLN A 285 -14.42 -3.84 -12.46
C GLN A 285 -14.78 -5.20 -13.07
N ALA A 286 -15.57 -5.98 -12.35
CA ALA A 286 -16.04 -7.30 -12.82
C ALA A 286 -17.23 -7.18 -13.80
N THR A 287 -17.98 -6.07 -13.71
CA THR A 287 -19.16 -5.77 -14.53
C THR A 287 -18.82 -4.77 -15.63
N ILE A 288 -19.64 -4.74 -16.67
CA ILE A 288 -19.60 -3.71 -17.71
C ILE A 288 -20.75 -2.75 -17.44
N GLU A 289 -20.40 -1.50 -17.13
CA GLU A 289 -21.39 -0.47 -16.88
C GLU A 289 -21.82 0.20 -18.18
N THR A 290 -23.13 0.41 -18.31
CA THR A 290 -23.72 1.00 -19.54
C THR A 290 -23.81 2.51 -19.48
N SER A 291 -23.53 3.11 -18.33
CA SER A 291 -23.54 4.55 -18.12
C SER A 291 -22.36 5.01 -17.27
N VAL A 292 -21.96 6.25 -17.43
CA VAL A 292 -20.92 6.89 -16.59
C VAL A 292 -21.31 6.88 -15.11
N PHE A 293 -22.61 6.89 -14.81
CA PHE A 293 -23.11 6.89 -13.43
C PHE A 293 -23.00 5.53 -12.73
N GLY A 294 -22.88 4.44 -13.49
CA GLY A 294 -22.71 3.10 -12.95
C GLY A 294 -21.26 2.64 -12.83
N ALA A 295 -20.31 3.40 -13.42
CA ALA A 295 -18.89 3.02 -13.45
C ALA A 295 -18.15 3.24 -12.12
#